data_d809196def2fac5b6e5ef0972707b5ba
#
_entry.id   d809196def2fac5b6e5ef0972707b5ba
#
_cell.length_a   1.000
_cell.length_b   1.000
_cell.length_c   1.000
_cell.angle_alpha   90.00
_cell.angle_beta   90.00
_cell.angle_gamma   90.00
#
_symmetry.space_group_name_H-M   'P 1'
#
loop_
_entity.id
_entity.type
_entity.pdbx_description
1 polymer ?
#
loop_
_entity_poly.entity_id
_entity_poly.type
_entity_poly.pdbx_seq_one_letter_code
_entity_poly.pdbx_strand_id
1 'polypeptide(L)'
;MPVLRCRKIYIMFALVLVLGTILGLASGALASAKSEADFSALIRDTVIYANVTKDTPAFDSYSNGRRPIGEFRHGEVVEVVRDRAFEWYLVRSDTGQEGWVSVDSLWIPLDPETNTETLPQATLEAYVHARGLSSKTNHLVWVDIDRQLTHVFIGRQGDWKLERTMPCSTGKNVSPTLRGLHEIAERGSWFFTEWLARGGENWVQFSGPYMFHSLPMDKDRNIVDYTLRERRSSGCIRLSMEDSAWFYSFIKRGSTVFVN
;
A
#
# COMPACT_ATOMS: atom_id res chain seq x y z
N MET A 1 86.96 -13.64 -13.47
CA MET A 1 86.16 -14.19 -14.60
C MET A 1 84.94 -14.89 -14.07
N PRO A 2 83.87 -14.89 -14.73
CA PRO A 2 82.81 -13.87 -14.47
C PRO A 2 81.58 -14.53 -13.82
N VAL A 3 80.93 -13.81 -12.91
CA VAL A 3 79.62 -14.12 -12.36
C VAL A 3 78.67 -13.00 -12.79
N LEU A 4 77.98 -13.22 -13.87
CA LEU A 4 76.87 -12.38 -14.28
C LEU A 4 75.90 -13.20 -15.16
N ARG A 5 74.83 -13.72 -14.52
CA ARG A 5 73.61 -14.12 -15.19
C ARG A 5 72.68 -14.84 -14.20
N CYS A 6 72.00 -14.11 -13.40
CA CYS A 6 70.72 -14.61 -12.81
C CYS A 6 69.96 -13.49 -12.06
N ARG A 7 69.54 -12.45 -12.77
CA ARG A 7 68.73 -11.40 -12.17
C ARG A 7 67.60 -10.84 -13.04
N LYS A 8 67.25 -11.49 -14.14
CA LYS A 8 66.20 -10.98 -15.04
C LYS A 8 64.95 -11.87 -15.17
N ILE A 9 64.87 -13.01 -14.48
CA ILE A 9 63.72 -13.94 -14.63
C ILE A 9 62.66 -13.75 -13.53
N TYR A 10 62.98 -13.14 -12.39
CA TYR A 10 62.02 -13.02 -11.27
C TYR A 10 61.07 -11.81 -11.36
N ILE A 11 61.31 -10.86 -12.25
CA ILE A 11 60.47 -9.66 -12.37
C ILE A 11 59.28 -9.89 -13.32
N MET A 12 59.33 -10.84 -14.23
CA MET A 12 58.21 -11.13 -15.15
C MET A 12 57.09 -11.99 -14.54
N PHE A 13 57.38 -12.78 -13.48
CA PHE A 13 56.35 -13.59 -12.84
C PHE A 13 55.50 -12.82 -11.80
N ALA A 14 56.02 -11.75 -11.23
CA ALA A 14 55.28 -10.93 -10.26
C ALA A 14 54.26 -9.99 -10.91
N LEU A 15 54.43 -9.62 -12.18
CA LEU A 15 53.53 -8.68 -12.86
C LEU A 15 52.30 -9.38 -13.44
N VAL A 16 52.33 -10.69 -13.71
CA VAL A 16 51.19 -11.46 -14.21
C VAL A 16 50.23 -11.86 -13.11
N LEU A 17 50.69 -11.99 -11.86
CA LEU A 17 49.85 -12.37 -10.71
C LEU A 17 49.06 -11.19 -10.14
N VAL A 18 49.50 -9.94 -10.34
CA VAL A 18 48.78 -8.73 -9.86
C VAL A 18 47.73 -8.28 -10.84
N LEU A 19 47.84 -8.56 -12.15
CA LEU A 19 46.78 -8.25 -13.11
C LEU A 19 45.62 -9.29 -13.10
N GLY A 20 45.86 -10.50 -12.64
CA GLY A 20 44.83 -11.55 -12.53
C GLY A 20 43.85 -11.37 -11.37
N THR A 21 44.25 -10.67 -10.32
CA THR A 21 43.43 -10.45 -9.12
C THR A 21 42.58 -9.18 -9.18
N ILE A 22 42.85 -8.27 -10.10
CA ILE A 22 42.06 -7.03 -10.29
C ILE A 22 40.88 -7.25 -11.27
N LEU A 23 40.95 -8.24 -12.17
CA LEU A 23 39.83 -8.57 -13.06
C LEU A 23 38.77 -9.52 -12.44
N GLY A 24 39.06 -10.10 -11.27
CA GLY A 24 38.15 -11.02 -10.57
C GLY A 24 37.17 -10.36 -9.58
N LEU A 25 37.31 -9.05 -9.29
CA LEU A 25 36.51 -8.34 -8.29
C LEU A 25 35.48 -7.35 -8.91
N ALA A 26 35.39 -7.28 -10.23
CA ALA A 26 34.48 -6.35 -10.92
C ALA A 26 33.21 -7.01 -11.49
N SER A 27 32.95 -8.30 -11.21
CA SER A 27 31.75 -8.99 -11.71
C SER A 27 30.68 -9.23 -10.67
N GLY A 28 30.73 -8.57 -9.51
CA GLY A 28 29.88 -8.85 -8.37
C GLY A 28 29.12 -7.68 -7.77
N ALA A 29 28.83 -6.61 -8.49
CA ALA A 29 27.96 -5.56 -7.95
C ALA A 29 27.51 -4.56 -9.02
N LEU A 30 26.61 -4.95 -9.90
CA LEU A 30 25.74 -4.01 -10.63
C LEU A 30 24.42 -4.73 -10.90
N ALA A 31 23.79 -5.29 -9.87
CA ALA A 31 22.34 -5.30 -9.84
C ALA A 31 21.97 -3.85 -9.57
N SER A 32 21.76 -3.08 -10.65
CA SER A 32 21.21 -1.72 -10.57
C SER A 32 19.97 -1.80 -9.69
N ALA A 33 20.01 -1.14 -8.52
CA ALA A 33 18.80 -0.98 -7.72
C ALA A 33 17.78 -0.32 -8.63
N LYS A 34 16.70 -1.04 -8.98
CA LYS A 34 15.61 -0.47 -9.77
C LYS A 34 15.15 0.78 -9.04
N SER A 35 15.05 1.89 -9.74
CA SER A 35 14.54 3.15 -9.21
C SER A 35 13.02 3.04 -9.04
N GLU A 36 12.43 3.91 -8.23
CA GLU A 36 10.97 4.00 -8.09
C GLU A 36 10.26 4.16 -9.45
N ALA A 37 10.89 4.89 -10.39
CA ALA A 37 10.41 5.07 -11.76
C ALA A 37 10.29 3.74 -12.53
N ASP A 38 11.14 2.76 -12.25
CA ASP A 38 11.09 1.44 -12.93
C ASP A 38 9.86 0.61 -12.51
N PHE A 39 9.25 0.93 -11.35
CA PHE A 39 8.06 0.26 -10.85
C PHE A 39 6.75 0.92 -11.26
N SER A 40 6.75 2.21 -11.65
CA SER A 40 5.53 2.96 -11.99
C SER A 40 4.75 2.35 -13.16
N ALA A 41 5.43 1.66 -14.08
CA ALA A 41 4.79 0.93 -15.18
C ALA A 41 4.12 -0.38 -14.71
N LEU A 42 4.61 -0.97 -13.61
CA LEU A 42 4.12 -2.26 -13.08
C LEU A 42 3.14 -2.07 -11.92
N ILE A 43 3.40 -1.10 -11.04
CA ILE A 43 2.64 -0.87 -9.81
C ILE A 43 2.08 0.54 -9.86
N ARG A 44 0.76 0.65 -10.02
CA ARG A 44 0.06 1.92 -10.15
C ARG A 44 -0.49 2.39 -8.82
N ASP A 45 -0.33 3.67 -8.53
CA ASP A 45 -1.07 4.31 -7.44
C ASP A 45 -2.55 4.43 -7.79
N THR A 46 -3.42 3.94 -6.92
CA THR A 46 -4.87 3.91 -7.14
C THR A 46 -5.54 5.18 -6.63
N VAL A 47 -5.29 6.30 -7.29
CA VAL A 47 -5.95 7.58 -7.00
C VAL A 47 -7.35 7.58 -7.60
N ILE A 48 -8.34 7.98 -6.81
CA ILE A 48 -9.72 8.15 -7.28
C ILE A 48 -9.91 9.62 -7.60
N TYR A 49 -10.13 9.93 -8.86
CA TYR A 49 -10.44 11.28 -9.32
C TYR A 49 -11.94 11.44 -9.54
N ALA A 50 -12.54 12.46 -8.93
CA ALA A 50 -13.92 12.86 -9.12
C ALA A 50 -13.99 14.20 -9.85
N ASN A 51 -15.10 14.42 -10.58
CA ASN A 51 -15.39 15.71 -11.19
C ASN A 51 -16.33 16.51 -10.28
N VAL A 52 -16.01 17.78 -10.06
CA VAL A 52 -16.90 18.74 -9.38
C VAL A 52 -18.02 19.13 -10.35
N THR A 53 -19.27 18.83 -10.00
CA THR A 53 -20.45 18.99 -10.89
C THR A 53 -21.13 20.34 -10.77
N LYS A 54 -20.80 21.12 -9.73
CA LYS A 54 -21.29 22.49 -9.48
C LYS A 54 -20.33 23.20 -8.54
N ASP A 55 -20.28 24.53 -8.59
CA ASP A 55 -19.52 25.31 -7.61
C ASP A 55 -19.96 24.91 -6.20
N THR A 56 -19.01 24.60 -5.33
CA THR A 56 -19.30 24.07 -3.99
C THR A 56 -18.33 24.61 -2.94
N PRO A 57 -18.81 25.00 -1.75
CA PRO A 57 -17.93 25.38 -0.66
C PRO A 57 -17.16 24.16 -0.13
N ALA A 58 -15.89 24.38 0.17
CA ALA A 58 -15.02 23.45 0.90
C ALA A 58 -15.06 23.78 2.39
N PHE A 59 -15.21 22.78 3.23
CA PHE A 59 -15.33 22.95 4.68
C PHE A 59 -14.16 22.31 5.42
N ASP A 60 -13.85 22.84 6.63
CA ASP A 60 -12.83 22.29 7.53
C ASP A 60 -13.23 20.92 8.13
N SER A 61 -14.51 20.60 8.16
CA SER A 61 -15.04 19.34 8.66
C SER A 61 -16.38 18.97 8.02
N TYR A 62 -16.86 17.76 8.25
CA TYR A 62 -18.20 17.30 7.87
C TYR A 62 -19.26 17.53 8.97
N SER A 63 -18.88 18.05 10.14
CA SER A 63 -19.78 18.24 11.28
C SER A 63 -20.75 19.39 11.08
N ASN A 64 -21.80 19.48 11.92
CA ASN A 64 -22.74 20.59 11.88
C ASN A 64 -22.13 21.95 12.22
N GLY A 65 -20.97 21.97 12.93
CA GLY A 65 -20.22 23.19 13.24
C GLY A 65 -19.16 23.55 12.20
N ARG A 66 -19.18 22.92 11.02
CA ARG A 66 -18.22 23.14 9.93
C ARG A 66 -18.18 24.61 9.46
N ARG A 67 -16.98 25.06 9.10
CA ARG A 67 -16.75 26.40 8.58
C ARG A 67 -16.23 26.31 7.14
N PRO A 68 -16.66 27.19 6.23
CA PRO A 68 -16.08 27.25 4.90
C PRO A 68 -14.62 27.71 4.97
N ILE A 69 -13.74 27.01 4.23
CA ILE A 69 -12.30 27.29 4.15
C ILE A 69 -11.85 27.56 2.72
N GLY A 70 -12.74 27.46 1.75
CA GLY A 70 -12.49 27.66 0.33
C GLY A 70 -13.68 27.21 -0.51
N GLU A 71 -13.43 27.01 -1.78
CA GLU A 71 -14.41 26.49 -2.72
C GLU A 71 -13.73 25.66 -3.81
N PHE A 72 -14.48 24.76 -4.42
CA PHE A 72 -14.14 24.06 -5.65
C PHE A 72 -15.13 24.46 -6.74
N ARG A 73 -14.65 24.62 -7.96
CA ARG A 73 -15.44 25.09 -9.10
C ARG A 73 -15.99 23.93 -9.93
N HIS A 74 -17.11 24.17 -10.59
CA HIS A 74 -17.64 23.26 -11.60
C HIS A 74 -16.57 22.93 -12.66
N GLY A 75 -16.39 21.62 -12.92
CA GLY A 75 -15.42 21.10 -13.89
C GLY A 75 -14.03 20.83 -13.31
N GLU A 76 -13.75 21.23 -12.07
CA GLU A 76 -12.49 20.82 -11.43
C GLU A 76 -12.45 19.31 -11.22
N VAL A 77 -11.24 18.74 -11.35
CA VAL A 77 -10.93 17.35 -11.02
C VAL A 77 -10.25 17.31 -9.67
N VAL A 78 -10.77 16.53 -8.74
CA VAL A 78 -10.27 16.42 -7.38
C VAL A 78 -10.02 14.96 -7.00
N GLU A 79 -8.99 14.70 -6.19
CA GLU A 79 -8.79 13.40 -5.57
C GLU A 79 -9.82 13.17 -4.46
N VAL A 80 -10.47 12.03 -4.45
CA VAL A 80 -11.30 11.56 -3.33
C VAL A 80 -10.38 10.90 -2.31
N VAL A 81 -10.16 11.54 -1.16
CA VAL A 81 -9.27 11.04 -0.11
C VAL A 81 -10.00 10.04 0.78
N ARG A 82 -11.19 10.41 1.25
CA ARG A 82 -12.07 9.55 2.06
C ARG A 82 -13.49 10.09 2.08
N ASP A 83 -14.42 9.25 2.48
CA ASP A 83 -15.80 9.63 2.72
C ASP A 83 -16.20 9.66 4.21
N ARG A 84 -17.36 10.22 4.46
CA ARG A 84 -18.10 10.09 5.70
C ARG A 84 -19.55 9.76 5.38
N ALA A 85 -19.94 8.53 5.68
CA ALA A 85 -21.31 8.00 5.53
C ALA A 85 -21.91 8.16 4.11
N PHE A 86 -21.07 8.18 3.07
CA PHE A 86 -21.45 8.43 1.67
C PHE A 86 -22.12 9.80 1.42
N GLU A 87 -22.06 10.72 2.38
CA GLU A 87 -22.69 12.05 2.30
C GLU A 87 -21.65 13.16 2.13
N TRP A 88 -20.50 13.02 2.79
CA TRP A 88 -19.42 14.00 2.80
C TRP A 88 -18.12 13.36 2.33
N TYR A 89 -17.38 14.10 1.52
CA TYR A 89 -16.10 13.65 0.97
C TYR A 89 -15.00 14.66 1.27
N LEU A 90 -13.92 14.19 1.86
CA LEU A 90 -12.65 14.94 1.88
C LEU A 90 -12.03 14.80 0.50
N VAL A 91 -11.88 15.92 -0.19
CA VAL A 91 -11.27 15.96 -1.52
C VAL A 91 -10.01 16.81 -1.49
N ARG A 92 -9.12 16.58 -2.45
CA ARG A 92 -7.87 17.32 -2.64
C ARG A 92 -7.73 17.75 -4.09
N SER A 93 -7.44 19.05 -4.33
CA SER A 93 -7.09 19.55 -5.67
C SER A 93 -5.67 19.19 -6.07
N ASP A 94 -5.32 19.45 -7.31
CA ASP A 94 -3.94 19.34 -7.85
C ASP A 94 -2.96 20.33 -7.18
N THR A 95 -3.48 21.47 -6.67
CA THR A 95 -2.69 22.45 -5.90
C THR A 95 -2.49 22.06 -4.45
N GLY A 96 -3.08 20.94 -3.99
CA GLY A 96 -3.00 20.46 -2.61
C GLY A 96 -4.04 21.06 -1.66
N GLN A 97 -4.98 21.88 -2.15
CA GLN A 97 -6.10 22.35 -1.33
C GLN A 97 -6.98 21.16 -0.93
N GLU A 98 -7.22 20.99 0.38
CA GLU A 98 -8.14 19.99 0.90
C GLU A 98 -9.40 20.64 1.48
N GLY A 99 -10.52 19.92 1.41
CA GLY A 99 -11.75 20.34 2.08
C GLY A 99 -12.84 19.28 1.96
N TRP A 100 -13.78 19.34 2.91
CA TRP A 100 -14.96 18.49 2.89
C TRP A 100 -16.03 19.13 2.00
N VAL A 101 -16.56 18.32 1.09
CA VAL A 101 -17.65 18.72 0.19
C VAL A 101 -18.81 17.72 0.27
N SER A 102 -20.02 18.16 -0.06
CA SER A 102 -21.19 17.27 -0.16
C SER A 102 -21.08 16.36 -1.38
N VAL A 103 -21.55 15.13 -1.27
CA VAL A 103 -21.65 14.17 -2.37
C VAL A 103 -22.41 14.74 -3.58
N ASP A 104 -23.42 15.59 -3.36
CA ASP A 104 -24.23 16.21 -4.42
C ASP A 104 -23.45 17.10 -5.39
N SER A 105 -22.22 17.44 -5.06
CA SER A 105 -21.32 18.25 -5.89
C SER A 105 -20.25 17.44 -6.60
N LEU A 106 -20.27 16.10 -6.47
CA LEU A 106 -19.25 15.23 -7.03
C LEU A 106 -19.87 14.19 -7.98
N TRP A 107 -19.19 13.97 -9.08
CA TRP A 107 -19.33 12.76 -9.87
C TRP A 107 -18.10 11.86 -9.65
N ILE A 108 -18.32 10.77 -8.94
CA ILE A 108 -17.28 9.79 -8.63
C ILE A 108 -17.41 8.63 -9.63
N PRO A 109 -16.34 8.24 -10.34
CA PRO A 109 -16.40 7.17 -11.33
C PRO A 109 -16.70 5.81 -10.69
N LEU A 110 -17.24 4.89 -11.47
CA LEU A 110 -17.42 3.49 -11.06
C LEU A 110 -16.07 2.84 -10.74
N ASP A 111 -16.12 1.77 -9.95
CA ASP A 111 -14.95 0.97 -9.63
C ASP A 111 -14.35 0.38 -10.91
N PRO A 112 -13.03 0.48 -11.13
CA PRO A 112 -12.38 -0.18 -12.24
C PRO A 112 -12.32 -1.70 -12.02
N GLU A 113 -12.11 -2.44 -13.09
CA GLU A 113 -11.77 -3.86 -13.00
C GLU A 113 -10.46 -4.06 -12.25
N THR A 114 -10.39 -5.15 -11.48
CA THR A 114 -9.17 -5.52 -10.76
C THR A 114 -8.08 -5.97 -11.73
N ASN A 115 -6.88 -5.46 -11.55
CA ASN A 115 -5.70 -5.95 -12.26
C ASN A 115 -5.37 -7.38 -11.78
N THR A 116 -5.46 -8.35 -12.69
CA THR A 116 -5.22 -9.77 -12.39
C THR A 116 -3.77 -10.21 -12.60
N GLU A 117 -2.89 -9.31 -13.09
CA GLU A 117 -1.48 -9.60 -13.27
C GLU A 117 -0.81 -9.94 -11.92
N THR A 118 -0.03 -11.02 -11.93
CA THR A 118 0.75 -11.43 -10.75
C THR A 118 2.19 -10.96 -10.87
N LEU A 119 2.72 -10.41 -9.77
CA LEU A 119 4.11 -9.99 -9.71
C LEU A 119 4.97 -11.07 -9.04
N PRO A 120 6.19 -11.36 -9.56
CA PRO A 120 7.13 -12.24 -8.90
C PRO A 120 7.50 -11.72 -7.50
N GLN A 121 7.76 -12.62 -6.55
CA GLN A 121 8.19 -12.28 -5.19
C GLN A 121 9.35 -11.28 -5.18
N ALA A 122 10.38 -11.52 -6.01
CA ALA A 122 11.54 -10.63 -6.09
C ALA A 122 11.15 -9.20 -6.51
N THR A 123 10.12 -9.03 -7.33
CA THR A 123 9.59 -7.70 -7.72
C THR A 123 8.89 -7.03 -6.55
N LEU A 124 8.08 -7.77 -5.77
CA LEU A 124 7.39 -7.25 -4.58
C LEU A 124 8.40 -6.79 -3.53
N GLU A 125 9.43 -7.61 -3.25
CA GLU A 125 10.50 -7.27 -2.31
C GLU A 125 11.30 -6.05 -2.80
N ALA A 126 11.68 -6.02 -4.08
CA ALA A 126 12.41 -4.90 -4.66
C ALA A 126 11.61 -3.58 -4.61
N TYR A 127 10.29 -3.64 -4.81
CA TYR A 127 9.43 -2.47 -4.72
C TYR A 127 9.41 -1.86 -3.31
N VAL A 128 9.15 -2.66 -2.28
CA VAL A 128 9.13 -2.13 -0.90
C VAL A 128 10.50 -1.62 -0.44
N HIS A 129 11.59 -2.17 -1.00
CA HIS A 129 12.95 -1.65 -0.80
C HIS A 129 13.15 -0.29 -1.50
N ALA A 130 12.77 -0.17 -2.77
CA ALA A 130 12.89 1.07 -3.54
C ALA A 130 12.07 2.21 -2.94
N ARG A 131 10.89 1.90 -2.37
CA ARG A 131 10.04 2.85 -1.62
C ARG A 131 10.64 3.24 -0.26
N GLY A 132 11.72 2.62 0.19
CA GLY A 132 12.37 2.91 1.46
C GLY A 132 11.48 2.64 2.68
N LEU A 133 10.50 1.73 2.56
CA LEU A 133 9.53 1.48 3.62
C LEU A 133 10.20 0.94 4.88
N SER A 134 9.83 1.52 6.03
CA SER A 134 10.31 1.12 7.35
C SER A 134 9.14 0.76 8.27
N SER A 135 9.41 0.04 9.34
CA SER A 135 8.41 -0.31 10.36
C SER A 135 9.06 -0.29 11.74
N LYS A 136 8.28 0.01 12.77
CA LYS A 136 8.70 -0.08 14.19
C LYS A 136 8.86 -1.51 14.66
N THR A 137 8.36 -2.47 13.90
CA THR A 137 8.45 -3.90 14.16
C THR A 137 9.20 -4.60 13.03
N ASN A 138 9.37 -5.92 13.14
CA ASN A 138 9.91 -6.72 12.04
C ASN A 138 8.81 -7.15 11.03
N HIS A 139 7.67 -6.46 10.99
CA HIS A 139 6.58 -6.73 10.05
C HIS A 139 6.26 -5.44 9.26
N LEU A 140 6.00 -5.62 7.97
CA LEU A 140 5.52 -4.58 7.06
C LEU A 140 4.33 -5.17 6.28
N VAL A 141 3.29 -4.37 6.10
CA VAL A 141 2.13 -4.72 5.28
C VAL A 141 2.05 -3.77 4.09
N TRP A 142 1.82 -4.30 2.91
CA TRP A 142 1.51 -3.52 1.72
C TRP A 142 0.18 -4.00 1.15
N VAL A 143 -0.76 -3.07 0.96
CA VAL A 143 -2.06 -3.28 0.32
C VAL A 143 -2.00 -2.69 -1.07
N ASP A 144 -1.99 -3.56 -2.07
CA ASP A 144 -2.06 -3.24 -3.50
C ASP A 144 -3.54 -3.18 -3.91
N ILE A 145 -4.09 -1.95 -3.95
CA ILE A 145 -5.50 -1.73 -4.30
C ILE A 145 -5.76 -2.09 -5.78
N ASP A 146 -4.81 -1.86 -6.69
CA ASP A 146 -4.94 -2.18 -8.11
C ASP A 146 -5.16 -3.68 -8.34
N ARG A 147 -4.46 -4.52 -7.55
CA ARG A 147 -4.53 -5.98 -7.63
C ARG A 147 -5.42 -6.64 -6.60
N GLN A 148 -5.96 -5.86 -5.66
CA GLN A 148 -6.74 -6.37 -4.53
C GLN A 148 -6.00 -7.48 -3.79
N LEU A 149 -4.74 -7.18 -3.42
CA LEU A 149 -3.84 -8.05 -2.69
C LEU A 149 -3.29 -7.36 -1.45
N THR A 150 -3.15 -8.13 -0.38
CA THR A 150 -2.41 -7.74 0.82
C THR A 150 -1.15 -8.58 0.91
N HIS A 151 0.01 -7.91 0.89
CA HIS A 151 1.32 -8.53 1.04
C HIS A 151 1.87 -8.26 2.44
N VAL A 152 2.34 -9.30 3.11
CA VAL A 152 2.97 -9.19 4.43
C VAL A 152 4.44 -9.57 4.29
N PHE A 153 5.32 -8.74 4.86
CA PHE A 153 6.76 -8.94 4.83
C PHE A 153 7.32 -9.05 6.25
N ILE A 154 8.41 -9.81 6.39
CA ILE A 154 9.22 -9.90 7.60
C ILE A 154 10.59 -9.33 7.30
N GLY A 155 11.20 -8.66 8.27
CA GLY A 155 12.56 -8.13 8.16
C GLY A 155 12.71 -6.74 8.71
N ARG A 156 13.35 -5.87 7.95
CA ARG A 156 13.64 -4.48 8.28
C ARG A 156 13.82 -3.66 7.01
N GLN A 157 13.84 -2.36 7.14
CA GLN A 157 14.12 -1.46 6.03
C GLN A 157 15.41 -1.89 5.30
N GLY A 158 15.32 -2.03 3.97
CA GLY A 158 16.39 -2.49 3.10
C GLY A 158 16.57 -4.02 3.02
N ASP A 159 15.80 -4.80 3.83
CA ASP A 159 15.87 -6.27 3.82
C ASP A 159 14.51 -6.90 4.20
N TRP A 160 13.47 -6.47 3.51
CA TRP A 160 12.13 -7.05 3.63
C TRP A 160 12.02 -8.32 2.79
N LYS A 161 11.50 -9.40 3.37
CA LYS A 161 11.20 -10.67 2.71
C LYS A 161 9.72 -10.93 2.74
N LEU A 162 9.16 -11.30 1.59
CA LEU A 162 7.75 -11.64 1.50
C LEU A 162 7.45 -12.90 2.31
N GLU A 163 6.53 -12.76 3.25
CA GLU A 163 6.03 -13.87 4.08
C GLU A 163 4.75 -14.46 3.49
N ARG A 164 3.79 -13.59 3.12
CA ARG A 164 2.49 -14.04 2.61
C ARG A 164 1.86 -13.01 1.69
N THR A 165 1.19 -13.48 0.66
CA THR A 165 0.27 -12.69 -0.19
C THR A 165 -1.14 -13.25 -0.02
N MET A 166 -2.10 -12.37 0.27
CA MET A 166 -3.49 -12.71 0.54
C MET A 166 -4.41 -11.95 -0.40
N PRO A 167 -5.37 -12.62 -1.07
CA PRO A 167 -6.48 -11.93 -1.72
C PRO A 167 -7.26 -11.07 -0.73
N CYS A 168 -7.59 -9.85 -1.11
CA CYS A 168 -8.39 -8.97 -0.28
C CYS A 168 -9.50 -8.29 -1.07
N SER A 169 -10.38 -7.56 -0.39
CA SER A 169 -11.34 -6.63 -0.98
C SER A 169 -11.28 -5.32 -0.23
N THR A 170 -10.95 -4.26 -0.93
CA THR A 170 -10.83 -2.89 -0.41
C THR A 170 -12.10 -2.08 -0.62
N GLY A 171 -12.10 -0.82 -0.22
CA GLY A 171 -13.19 0.13 -0.40
C GLY A 171 -13.49 0.42 -1.87
N LYS A 172 -14.79 0.65 -2.15
CA LYS A 172 -15.28 1.16 -3.43
C LYS A 172 -14.81 2.59 -3.65
N ASN A 173 -14.83 3.07 -4.89
CA ASN A 173 -14.52 4.47 -5.20
C ASN A 173 -15.37 5.47 -4.40
N VAL A 174 -16.63 5.13 -4.13
CA VAL A 174 -17.55 5.93 -3.31
C VAL A 174 -17.33 5.80 -1.79
N SER A 175 -16.45 4.92 -1.34
CA SER A 175 -16.05 4.79 0.07
C SER A 175 -14.66 4.13 0.13
N PRO A 176 -13.61 4.89 -0.21
CA PRO A 176 -12.29 4.35 -0.47
C PRO A 176 -11.57 3.88 0.79
N THR A 177 -10.71 2.88 0.61
CA THR A 177 -9.67 2.58 1.59
C THR A 177 -8.66 3.72 1.63
N LEU A 178 -8.34 4.17 2.83
CA LEU A 178 -7.43 5.30 3.03
C LEU A 178 -6.01 4.93 2.58
N ARG A 179 -5.50 5.66 1.57
CA ARG A 179 -4.16 5.47 0.99
C ARG A 179 -3.07 6.09 1.87
N GLY A 180 -1.84 5.68 1.65
CA GLY A 180 -0.67 6.21 2.33
C GLY A 180 -0.06 5.28 3.36
N LEU A 181 0.68 5.87 4.31
CA LEU A 181 1.35 5.15 5.39
C LEU A 181 0.53 5.22 6.67
N HIS A 182 0.29 4.06 7.26
CA HIS A 182 -0.46 3.87 8.50
C HIS A 182 0.29 2.94 9.43
N GLU A 183 -0.26 2.72 10.63
CA GLU A 183 0.34 1.86 11.64
C GLU A 183 -0.73 0.97 12.28
N ILE A 184 -0.42 -0.31 12.45
CA ILE A 184 -1.30 -1.24 13.18
C ILE A 184 -1.48 -0.76 14.61
N ALA A 185 -2.73 -0.55 15.00
CA ALA A 185 -3.12 -0.09 16.34
C ALA A 185 -3.84 -1.19 17.12
N GLU A 186 -5.14 -1.09 17.32
CA GLU A 186 -5.94 -2.00 18.12
C GLU A 186 -6.41 -3.21 17.32
N ARG A 187 -6.90 -4.22 18.04
CA ARG A 187 -7.48 -5.42 17.43
C ARG A 187 -8.52 -6.05 18.36
N GLY A 188 -9.38 -6.86 17.79
CA GLY A 188 -10.35 -7.63 18.53
C GLY A 188 -10.92 -8.78 17.73
N SER A 189 -11.59 -9.69 18.42
CA SER A 189 -12.11 -10.92 17.82
C SER A 189 -13.37 -10.72 16.99
N TRP A 190 -14.18 -9.71 17.34
CA TRP A 190 -15.48 -9.45 16.71
C TRP A 190 -15.84 -7.96 16.77
N PHE A 191 -16.53 -7.49 15.72
CA PHE A 191 -17.24 -6.20 15.73
C PHE A 191 -18.53 -6.32 14.91
N PHE A 192 -19.48 -5.42 15.20
CA PHE A 192 -20.68 -5.25 14.39
C PHE A 192 -21.04 -3.76 14.31
N THR A 193 -21.44 -3.30 13.15
CA THR A 193 -21.83 -1.91 12.89
C THR A 193 -23.30 -1.86 12.48
N GLU A 194 -24.16 -1.36 13.36
CA GLU A 194 -25.62 -1.37 13.22
C GLU A 194 -26.07 -0.68 11.93
N TRP A 195 -25.56 0.52 11.65
CA TRP A 195 -25.98 1.30 10.48
C TRP A 195 -25.61 0.67 9.14
N LEU A 196 -24.60 -0.18 9.09
CA LEU A 196 -24.23 -0.99 7.91
C LEU A 196 -24.90 -2.37 7.95
N ALA A 197 -25.44 -2.78 9.09
CA ALA A 197 -25.90 -4.15 9.38
C ALA A 197 -24.83 -5.18 9.01
N ARG A 198 -23.56 -4.90 9.32
CA ARG A 198 -22.39 -5.73 8.97
C ARG A 198 -21.38 -5.74 10.10
N GLY A 199 -20.76 -6.90 10.27
CA GLY A 199 -19.65 -7.13 11.18
C GLY A 199 -18.57 -7.98 10.54
N GLY A 200 -17.61 -8.40 11.36
CA GLY A 200 -16.54 -9.30 10.96
C GLY A 200 -15.71 -9.77 12.14
N GLU A 201 -14.97 -10.83 11.93
CA GLU A 201 -14.05 -11.40 12.91
C GLU A 201 -12.62 -10.96 12.66
N ASN A 202 -11.77 -11.14 13.68
CA ASN A 202 -10.33 -10.94 13.57
C ASN A 202 -9.95 -9.55 13.07
N TRP A 203 -10.60 -8.51 13.59
CA TRP A 203 -10.31 -7.16 13.15
C TRP A 203 -8.98 -6.64 13.69
N VAL A 204 -8.24 -5.94 12.84
CA VAL A 204 -6.96 -5.30 13.12
C VAL A 204 -6.99 -3.90 12.53
N GLN A 205 -7.03 -2.88 13.38
CA GLN A 205 -7.12 -1.47 13.01
C GLN A 205 -5.80 -0.94 12.50
N PHE A 206 -5.83 -0.13 11.44
CA PHE A 206 -4.65 0.56 10.94
C PHE A 206 -4.79 2.09 10.82
N SER A 207 -6.04 2.61 10.78
CA SER A 207 -6.26 4.06 10.74
C SER A 207 -7.71 4.42 11.09
N GLY A 208 -7.98 5.08 12.24
CA GLY A 208 -9.33 5.47 12.62
C GLY A 208 -10.32 4.30 12.53
N PRO A 209 -11.41 4.40 11.72
CA PRO A 209 -12.37 3.32 11.55
C PRO A 209 -11.92 2.24 10.57
N TYR A 210 -10.79 2.40 9.90
CA TYR A 210 -10.29 1.47 8.89
C TYR A 210 -9.55 0.30 9.51
N MET A 211 -9.92 -0.92 9.12
CA MET A 211 -9.36 -2.15 9.68
C MET A 211 -9.29 -3.26 8.63
N PHE A 212 -8.38 -4.20 8.85
CA PHE A 212 -8.43 -5.53 8.26
C PHE A 212 -9.42 -6.36 9.06
N HIS A 213 -10.20 -7.21 8.40
CA HIS A 213 -11.12 -8.15 9.07
C HIS A 213 -11.52 -9.29 8.12
N SER A 214 -12.22 -10.29 8.62
CA SER A 214 -12.75 -11.40 7.84
C SER A 214 -13.73 -10.95 6.75
N LEU A 215 -14.27 -11.89 5.99
CA LEU A 215 -15.46 -11.69 5.17
C LEU A 215 -16.59 -11.06 6.01
N PRO A 216 -17.44 -10.21 5.41
CA PRO A 216 -18.48 -9.50 6.16
C PRO A 216 -19.57 -10.46 6.63
N MET A 217 -20.04 -10.26 7.83
CA MET A 217 -21.03 -11.08 8.51
C MET A 217 -22.23 -10.26 8.96
N ASP A 218 -23.37 -10.93 9.10
CA ASP A 218 -24.54 -10.41 9.82
C ASP A 218 -24.30 -10.48 11.35
N LYS A 219 -25.32 -10.06 12.13
CA LYS A 219 -25.25 -10.10 13.60
C LYS A 219 -25.20 -11.51 14.18
N ASP A 220 -25.68 -12.50 13.43
CA ASP A 220 -25.69 -13.91 13.82
C ASP A 220 -24.43 -14.66 13.33
N ARG A 221 -23.43 -13.87 12.80
CA ARG A 221 -22.14 -14.33 12.28
C ARG A 221 -22.23 -15.19 11.01
N ASN A 222 -23.29 -15.08 10.24
CA ASN A 222 -23.35 -15.68 8.91
C ASN A 222 -22.64 -14.79 7.92
N ILE A 223 -21.79 -15.38 7.06
CA ILE A 223 -21.12 -14.63 5.99
C ILE A 223 -22.17 -14.18 4.97
N VAL A 224 -22.19 -12.90 4.65
CA VAL A 224 -23.16 -12.28 3.76
C VAL A 224 -22.60 -11.91 2.39
N ASP A 225 -21.28 -11.97 2.21
CA ASP A 225 -20.60 -11.71 0.95
C ASP A 225 -19.25 -12.45 0.95
N TYR A 226 -19.06 -13.36 -0.01
CA TYR A 226 -17.84 -14.14 -0.17
C TYR A 226 -16.84 -13.53 -1.14
N THR A 227 -17.17 -12.37 -1.72
CA THR A 227 -16.36 -11.75 -2.78
C THR A 227 -15.03 -11.24 -2.25
N LEU A 228 -13.96 -11.70 -2.86
CA LEU A 228 -12.61 -11.17 -2.74
C LEU A 228 -12.08 -10.79 -4.13
N ARG A 229 -10.99 -10.05 -4.16
CA ARG A 229 -10.36 -9.56 -5.40
C ARG A 229 -11.20 -8.52 -6.15
N GLU A 230 -12.09 -7.83 -5.45
CA GLU A 230 -12.87 -6.70 -5.97
C GLU A 230 -12.95 -5.58 -4.93
N ARG A 231 -13.17 -4.33 -5.38
CA ARG A 231 -13.53 -3.22 -4.50
C ARG A 231 -14.96 -3.40 -4.02
N ARG A 232 -15.17 -3.70 -2.74
CA ARG A 232 -16.50 -4.10 -2.21
C ARG A 232 -16.85 -3.52 -0.87
N SER A 233 -15.87 -3.04 -0.11
CA SER A 233 -16.08 -2.56 1.26
C SER A 233 -16.43 -1.07 1.33
N SER A 234 -16.69 -0.61 2.54
CA SER A 234 -16.80 0.80 2.89
C SER A 234 -15.49 1.29 3.53
N GLY A 235 -14.35 0.98 2.88
CA GLY A 235 -13.02 1.41 3.27
C GLY A 235 -12.18 0.38 4.03
N CYS A 236 -12.77 -0.58 4.74
CA CYS A 236 -12.04 -1.66 5.39
C CYS A 236 -11.42 -2.62 4.37
N ILE A 237 -10.45 -3.41 4.80
CA ILE A 237 -9.78 -4.44 3.99
C ILE A 237 -10.27 -5.80 4.43
N ARG A 238 -11.09 -6.43 3.59
CA ARG A 238 -11.65 -7.77 3.83
C ARG A 238 -10.67 -8.83 3.41
N LEU A 239 -10.50 -9.86 4.23
CA LEU A 239 -9.69 -11.04 4.00
C LEU A 239 -10.59 -12.30 4.06
N SER A 240 -10.08 -13.44 3.61
CA SER A 240 -10.73 -14.72 3.86
C SER A 240 -10.81 -15.00 5.37
N MET A 241 -11.62 -15.96 5.78
CA MET A 241 -11.69 -16.38 7.19
C MET A 241 -10.34 -16.85 7.69
N GLU A 242 -9.64 -17.67 6.91
CA GLU A 242 -8.32 -18.18 7.23
C GLU A 242 -7.26 -17.06 7.28
N ASP A 243 -7.21 -16.21 6.23
CA ASP A 243 -6.22 -15.14 6.15
C ASP A 243 -6.41 -14.09 7.25
N SER A 244 -7.66 -13.78 7.60
CA SER A 244 -7.95 -12.83 8.69
C SER A 244 -7.50 -13.37 10.04
N ALA A 245 -7.74 -14.67 10.32
CA ALA A 245 -7.28 -15.32 11.55
C ALA A 245 -5.74 -15.37 11.63
N TRP A 246 -5.09 -15.70 10.52
CA TRP A 246 -3.63 -15.67 10.42
C TRP A 246 -3.11 -14.25 10.63
N PHE A 247 -3.63 -13.26 9.91
CA PHE A 247 -3.20 -11.85 10.01
C PHE A 247 -3.36 -11.32 11.45
N TYR A 248 -4.51 -11.58 12.07
CA TYR A 248 -4.81 -11.21 13.45
C TYR A 248 -3.78 -11.75 14.44
N SER A 249 -3.38 -13.01 14.30
CA SER A 249 -2.41 -13.65 15.19
C SER A 249 -0.97 -13.27 14.90
N PHE A 250 -0.64 -12.97 13.64
CA PHE A 250 0.72 -12.79 13.16
C PHE A 250 1.20 -11.34 13.24
N ILE A 251 0.39 -10.38 12.78
CA ILE A 251 0.83 -8.98 12.69
C ILE A 251 0.95 -8.34 14.07
N LYS A 252 1.93 -7.46 14.26
CA LYS A 252 2.18 -6.79 15.55
C LYS A 252 1.66 -5.37 15.55
N ARG A 253 1.22 -4.88 16.71
CA ARG A 253 0.98 -3.46 16.95
C ARG A 253 2.25 -2.67 16.65
N GLY A 254 2.11 -1.51 15.98
CA GLY A 254 3.23 -0.69 15.54
C GLY A 254 3.82 -1.09 14.19
N SER A 255 3.31 -2.16 13.55
CA SER A 255 3.71 -2.51 12.18
C SER A 255 3.20 -1.48 11.19
N THR A 256 4.05 -1.10 10.23
CA THR A 256 3.66 -0.18 9.16
C THR A 256 2.74 -0.88 8.17
N VAL A 257 1.69 -0.15 7.75
CA VAL A 257 0.79 -0.51 6.65
C VAL A 257 0.94 0.56 5.56
N PHE A 258 1.37 0.16 4.39
CA PHE A 258 1.40 0.98 3.19
C PHE A 258 0.22 0.59 2.29
N VAL A 259 -0.55 1.58 1.83
CA VAL A 259 -1.73 1.38 0.96
C VAL A 259 -1.58 2.27 -0.27
N ASN A 260 -1.61 1.71 -1.48
CA ASN A 260 -1.50 2.46 -2.75
C ASN A 260 -2.52 2.06 -3.80
#